data_75b576a5a8bf9565afd9c90dc215ea2e
#
_entry.id   75b576a5a8bf9565afd9c90dc215ea2e
#
_cell.length_a   1.000
_cell.length_b   1.000
_cell.length_c   1.000
_cell.angle_alpha   90.00
_cell.angle_beta   90.00
_cell.angle_gamma   90.00
#
_symmetry.space_group_name_H-M   'P 1'
#
loop_
_entity.id
_entity.type
_entity.pdbx_description
1 polymer ?
#
loop_
_entity_poly.entity_id
_entity_poly.type
_entity_poly.pdbx_seq_one_letter_code
_entity_poly.pdbx_strand_id
1 'polypeptide(L)'
;MRCPYCSGPDTQVKDSRPTDDAIRRRRVCPDCGGRFTTFERVQLRELTVLKRSGKRVPFDRDKLQRSIGVALRKRAVDPERIERLVSGITRQLESSGEAEIASEAIGELVMEGLKGLDDVAYVRFASVYKNFREASDFKALLGTLGEAPPEPPPETDDTVTPLRAKPRSRP
;
A
#
# COMPACT_ATOMS: atom_id res chain seq x y z
N MET A 1 11.84 24.34 1.55
CA MET A 1 11.14 23.49 2.56
C MET A 1 11.86 23.61 3.88
N ARG A 2 11.14 23.87 4.96
CA ARG A 2 11.72 24.05 6.30
C ARG A 2 12.29 22.77 6.86
N CYS A 3 13.39 22.87 7.60
CA CYS A 3 14.01 21.75 8.28
C CYS A 3 13.14 21.27 9.47
N PRO A 4 12.85 19.95 9.60
CA PRO A 4 12.04 19.44 10.72
C PRO A 4 12.77 19.46 12.08
N TYR A 5 14.10 19.65 12.08
CA TYR A 5 14.92 19.64 13.30
C TYR A 5 15.17 21.03 13.87
N CYS A 6 15.52 22.01 13.02
CA CYS A 6 15.87 23.36 13.45
C CYS A 6 14.94 24.46 12.90
N SER A 7 13.93 24.09 12.09
CA SER A 7 13.03 25.03 11.41
C SER A 7 13.71 25.99 10.43
N GLY A 8 14.97 25.77 10.09
CA GLY A 8 15.69 26.56 9.09
C GLY A 8 14.91 26.60 7.75
N PRO A 9 14.90 27.75 7.06
CA PRO A 9 13.99 27.97 5.90
C PRO A 9 14.35 27.11 4.70
N ASP A 10 15.63 26.77 4.53
CA ASP A 10 16.15 26.11 3.35
C ASP A 10 16.73 24.73 3.62
N THR A 11 16.53 23.83 2.68
CA THR A 11 17.11 22.48 2.72
C THR A 11 17.55 22.07 1.31
N GLN A 12 18.72 21.44 1.22
CA GLN A 12 19.29 20.98 -0.04
C GLN A 12 18.88 19.54 -0.34
N VAL A 13 18.51 19.27 -1.59
CA VAL A 13 18.32 17.91 -2.09
C VAL A 13 19.66 17.32 -2.47
N LYS A 14 20.04 16.19 -1.89
CA LYS A 14 21.29 15.46 -2.19
C LYS A 14 21.05 14.29 -3.16
N ASP A 15 19.86 13.68 -3.11
CA ASP A 15 19.49 12.56 -3.95
C ASP A 15 17.99 12.62 -4.25
N SER A 16 17.62 12.28 -5.47
CA SER A 16 16.22 12.25 -5.91
C SER A 16 16.01 11.00 -6.75
N ARG A 17 15.05 10.15 -6.33
CA ARG A 17 14.74 8.89 -7.01
C ARG A 17 13.24 8.76 -7.22
N PRO A 18 12.80 8.42 -8.42
CA PRO A 18 11.40 8.07 -8.65
C PRO A 18 11.07 6.77 -7.90
N THR A 19 9.85 6.70 -7.39
CA THR A 19 9.19 5.49 -6.94
C THR A 19 7.91 5.33 -7.75
N ASP A 20 7.15 4.24 -7.56
CA ASP A 20 5.96 3.94 -8.40
C ASP A 20 4.93 5.09 -8.44
N ASP A 21 4.79 5.86 -7.35
CA ASP A 21 3.77 6.92 -7.20
C ASP A 21 4.31 8.25 -6.66
N ALA A 22 5.62 8.36 -6.44
CA ALA A 22 6.23 9.52 -5.80
C ALA A 22 7.65 9.79 -6.28
N ILE A 23 8.16 10.96 -5.95
CA ILE A 23 9.59 11.26 -6.01
C ILE A 23 10.12 11.28 -4.57
N ARG A 24 10.98 10.33 -4.25
CA ARG A 24 11.69 10.28 -2.98
C ARG A 24 12.92 11.18 -3.05
N ARG A 25 13.02 12.14 -2.11
CA ARG A 25 14.17 13.05 -2.04
C ARG A 25 14.86 12.97 -0.69
N ARG A 26 16.17 12.74 -0.69
CA ARG A 26 17.01 12.86 0.50
C ARG A 26 17.48 14.30 0.62
N ARG A 27 17.23 14.92 1.76
CA ARG A 27 17.55 16.32 2.05
C ARG A 27 18.53 16.45 3.20
N VAL A 28 19.30 17.54 3.15
CA VAL A 28 20.22 17.96 4.22
C VAL A 28 19.94 19.42 4.53
N CYS A 29 19.85 19.75 5.79
CA CYS A 29 19.79 21.13 6.25
C CYS A 29 21.22 21.71 6.31
N PRO A 30 21.50 22.86 5.69
CA PRO A 30 22.81 23.50 5.79
C PRO A 30 23.08 24.04 7.20
N ASP A 31 22.04 24.44 7.95
CA ASP A 31 22.20 25.09 9.25
C ASP A 31 22.51 24.09 10.38
N CYS A 32 21.84 22.94 10.42
CA CYS A 32 22.03 21.96 11.51
C CYS A 32 22.61 20.61 11.06
N GLY A 33 22.89 20.42 9.76
CA GLY A 33 23.39 19.16 9.21
C GLY A 33 22.37 18.02 9.23
N GLY A 34 21.16 18.25 9.72
CA GLY A 34 20.09 17.25 9.82
C GLY A 34 19.72 16.65 8.46
N ARG A 35 19.64 15.31 8.40
CA ARG A 35 19.27 14.56 7.20
C ARG A 35 17.87 13.99 7.35
N PHE A 36 17.04 14.16 6.32
CA PHE A 36 15.68 13.62 6.30
C PHE A 36 15.26 13.28 4.87
N THR A 37 14.20 12.50 4.76
CA THR A 37 13.63 12.09 3.48
C THR A 37 12.26 12.72 3.31
N THR A 38 11.98 13.20 2.10
CA THR A 38 10.65 13.70 1.70
C THR A 38 10.15 12.90 0.52
N PHE A 39 8.82 12.79 0.43
CA PHE A 39 8.12 12.22 -0.71
C PHE A 39 7.26 13.30 -1.34
N GLU A 40 7.42 13.49 -2.64
CA GLU A 40 6.59 14.38 -3.45
C GLU A 40 5.64 13.53 -4.27
N ARG A 41 4.33 13.72 -4.04
CA ARG A 41 3.25 12.99 -4.72
C ARG A 41 2.30 13.95 -5.39
N VAL A 42 1.70 13.51 -6.48
CA VAL A 42 0.58 14.24 -7.09
C VAL A 42 -0.67 14.00 -6.24
N GLN A 43 -1.30 15.06 -5.79
CA GLN A 43 -2.62 15.00 -5.16
C GLN A 43 -3.65 15.47 -6.18
N LEU A 44 -4.45 14.54 -6.68
CA LEU A 44 -5.41 14.83 -7.75
C LEU A 44 -6.70 15.46 -7.23
N ARG A 45 -7.13 15.11 -6.01
CA ARG A 45 -8.40 15.55 -5.44
C ARG A 45 -8.34 15.55 -3.92
N GLU A 46 -9.04 16.50 -3.28
CA GLU A 46 -9.31 16.42 -1.83
C GLU A 46 -10.45 15.43 -1.58
N LEU A 47 -10.13 14.30 -0.95
CA LEU A 47 -11.09 13.29 -0.56
C LEU A 47 -11.59 13.57 0.86
N THR A 48 -12.90 13.46 1.06
CA THR A 48 -13.53 13.55 2.38
C THR A 48 -13.97 12.15 2.83
N VAL A 49 -13.66 11.81 4.08
CA VAL A 49 -14.10 10.56 4.70
C VAL A 49 -15.30 10.81 5.58
N LEU A 50 -16.39 10.10 5.27
CA LEU A 50 -17.59 10.06 6.09
C LEU A 50 -17.43 8.98 7.15
N LYS A 51 -17.42 9.39 8.43
CA LYS A 51 -17.34 8.50 9.59
C LYS A 51 -18.71 7.88 9.90
N ARG A 52 -18.74 6.74 10.61
CA ARG A 52 -19.98 6.10 11.13
C ARG A 52 -20.84 7.06 11.96
N SER A 53 -20.21 8.03 12.62
CA SER A 53 -20.89 9.08 13.38
C SER A 53 -21.49 10.20 12.52
N GLY A 54 -21.40 10.13 11.20
CA GLY A 54 -21.81 11.20 10.28
C GLY A 54 -20.80 12.35 10.15
N LYS A 55 -19.70 12.33 10.91
CA LYS A 55 -18.67 13.37 10.83
C LYS A 55 -17.86 13.25 9.53
N ARG A 56 -17.65 14.37 8.84
CA ARG A 56 -16.80 14.50 7.66
C ARG A 56 -15.41 14.94 8.08
N VAL A 57 -14.37 14.27 7.59
CA VAL A 57 -12.97 14.61 7.83
C VAL A 57 -12.18 14.43 6.53
N PRO A 58 -11.13 15.22 6.30
CA PRO A 58 -10.24 15.00 5.16
C PRO A 58 -9.64 13.59 5.20
N PHE A 59 -9.41 12.99 4.03
CA PHE A 59 -8.65 11.77 3.93
C PHE A 59 -7.19 12.02 4.31
N ASP A 60 -6.65 11.21 5.19
CA ASP A 60 -5.27 11.29 5.69
C ASP A 60 -4.54 10.00 5.34
N ARG A 61 -3.66 10.08 4.33
CA ARG A 61 -2.85 8.96 3.85
C ARG A 61 -1.90 8.45 4.93
N ASP A 62 -1.32 9.35 5.73
CA ASP A 62 -0.39 8.96 6.80
C ASP A 62 -1.12 8.20 7.92
N LYS A 63 -2.38 8.55 8.15
CA LYS A 63 -3.24 7.81 9.08
C LYS A 63 -3.55 6.40 8.55
N LEU A 64 -3.82 6.27 7.25
CA LEU A 64 -4.00 4.97 6.60
C LEU A 64 -2.74 4.12 6.75
N GLN A 65 -1.57 4.68 6.43
CA GLN A 65 -0.28 4.00 6.55
C GLN A 65 0.02 3.57 7.98
N ARG A 66 -0.23 4.44 8.97
CA ARG A 66 -0.08 4.11 10.40
C ARG A 66 -1.00 2.97 10.82
N SER A 67 -2.25 2.97 10.37
CA SER A 67 -3.23 1.93 10.69
C SER A 67 -2.78 0.55 10.17
N ILE A 68 -2.33 0.49 8.91
CA ILE A 68 -1.76 -0.71 8.31
C ILE A 68 -0.49 -1.14 9.05
N GLY A 69 0.40 -0.19 9.38
CA GLY A 69 1.64 -0.46 10.12
C GLY A 69 1.41 -1.03 11.52
N VAL A 70 0.33 -0.63 12.20
CA VAL A 70 -0.05 -1.22 13.50
C VAL A 70 -0.45 -2.69 13.33
N ALA A 71 -1.23 -3.02 12.32
CA ALA A 71 -1.63 -4.41 12.03
C ALA A 71 -0.41 -5.29 11.68
N LEU A 72 0.56 -4.73 10.94
CA LEU A 72 1.79 -5.40 10.52
C LEU A 72 2.91 -5.39 11.58
N ARG A 73 2.66 -4.89 12.79
CA ARG A 73 3.68 -4.80 13.84
C ARG A 73 4.29 -6.17 14.14
N LYS A 74 5.64 -6.25 14.12
CA LYS A 74 6.42 -7.48 14.30
C LYS A 74 6.16 -8.55 13.22
N ARG A 75 5.73 -8.16 12.03
CA ARG A 75 5.66 -9.02 10.86
C ARG A 75 6.82 -8.70 9.92
N ALA A 76 7.40 -9.72 9.30
CA ALA A 76 8.50 -9.59 8.37
C ALA A 76 7.97 -9.24 6.96
N VAL A 77 7.34 -8.06 6.84
CA VAL A 77 6.83 -7.55 5.57
C VAL A 77 7.71 -6.39 5.13
N ASP A 78 8.13 -6.42 3.87
CA ASP A 78 8.96 -5.39 3.26
C ASP A 78 8.23 -4.03 3.29
N PRO A 79 8.89 -2.95 3.75
CA PRO A 79 8.34 -1.60 3.72
C PRO A 79 7.84 -1.15 2.33
N GLU A 80 8.47 -1.60 1.26
CA GLU A 80 8.04 -1.29 -0.10
C GLU A 80 6.69 -1.93 -0.44
N ARG A 81 6.40 -3.12 0.07
CA ARG A 81 5.09 -3.77 -0.10
C ARG A 81 3.99 -3.01 0.64
N ILE A 82 4.30 -2.50 1.84
CA ILE A 82 3.36 -1.67 2.62
C ILE A 82 3.08 -0.37 1.86
N GLU A 83 4.11 0.27 1.34
CA GLU A 83 3.97 1.52 0.57
C GLU A 83 3.15 1.30 -0.69
N ARG A 84 3.38 0.20 -1.42
CA ARG A 84 2.58 -0.18 -2.61
C ARG A 84 1.10 -0.39 -2.25
N LEU A 85 0.82 -1.05 -1.13
CA LEU A 85 -0.55 -1.24 -0.66
C LEU A 85 -1.24 0.10 -0.37
N VAL A 86 -0.59 0.97 0.41
CA VAL A 86 -1.13 2.30 0.75
C VAL A 86 -1.38 3.14 -0.51
N SER A 87 -0.42 3.13 -1.44
CA SER A 87 -0.52 3.87 -2.70
C SER A 87 -1.61 3.31 -3.61
N GLY A 88 -1.75 1.99 -3.68
CA GLY A 88 -2.81 1.33 -4.42
C GLY A 88 -4.20 1.72 -3.92
N ILE A 89 -4.43 1.64 -2.60
CA ILE A 89 -5.69 2.07 -1.98
C ILE A 89 -5.95 3.56 -2.26
N THR A 90 -4.95 4.42 -2.04
CA THR A 90 -5.11 5.87 -2.28
C THR A 90 -5.50 6.16 -3.71
N ARG A 91 -4.83 5.53 -4.69
CA ARG A 91 -5.15 5.68 -6.12
C ARG A 91 -6.56 5.18 -6.45
N GLN A 92 -6.98 4.06 -5.88
CA GLN A 92 -8.32 3.51 -6.07
C GLN A 92 -9.39 4.48 -5.56
N LEU A 93 -9.19 5.07 -4.36
CA LEU A 93 -10.09 6.06 -3.79
C LEU A 93 -10.15 7.34 -4.64
N GLU A 94 -9.01 7.83 -5.13
CA GLU A 94 -8.94 9.01 -6.00
C GLU A 94 -9.57 8.78 -7.38
N SER A 95 -9.47 7.56 -7.91
CA SER A 95 -10.03 7.19 -9.22
C SER A 95 -11.52 6.85 -9.19
N SER A 96 -12.11 6.60 -8.02
CA SER A 96 -13.55 6.31 -7.89
C SER A 96 -14.45 7.46 -8.38
N GLY A 97 -13.90 8.67 -8.45
CA GLY A 97 -14.66 9.87 -8.82
C GLY A 97 -15.52 10.44 -7.70
N GLU A 98 -15.64 9.75 -6.56
CA GLU A 98 -16.43 10.19 -5.41
C GLU A 98 -15.67 11.25 -4.61
N ALA A 99 -16.35 12.31 -4.19
CA ALA A 99 -15.78 13.34 -3.31
C ALA A 99 -15.86 12.94 -1.83
N GLU A 100 -16.84 12.11 -1.47
CA GLU A 100 -17.04 11.58 -0.13
C GLU A 100 -16.96 10.05 -0.15
N ILE A 101 -16.15 9.48 0.72
CA ILE A 101 -15.95 8.03 0.83
C ILE A 101 -16.29 7.59 2.24
N ALA A 102 -17.10 6.55 2.36
CA ALA A 102 -17.42 5.94 3.65
C ALA A 102 -16.15 5.36 4.29
N SER A 103 -15.99 5.54 5.60
CA SER A 103 -14.85 4.93 6.35
C SER A 103 -14.85 3.41 6.27
N GLU A 104 -16.03 2.82 6.07
CA GLU A 104 -16.25 1.39 5.87
C GLU A 104 -15.60 0.90 4.55
N ALA A 105 -15.80 1.61 3.46
CA ALA A 105 -15.20 1.25 2.17
C ALA A 105 -13.67 1.25 2.24
N ILE A 106 -13.09 2.26 2.93
CA ILE A 106 -11.63 2.29 3.15
C ILE A 106 -11.18 1.07 3.96
N GLY A 107 -11.92 0.71 5.00
CA GLY A 107 -11.61 -0.45 5.84
C GLY A 107 -11.65 -1.77 5.07
N GLU A 108 -12.62 -1.92 4.16
CA GLU A 108 -12.72 -3.11 3.29
C GLU A 108 -11.53 -3.22 2.34
N LEU A 109 -11.12 -2.12 1.72
CA LEU A 109 -9.93 -2.10 0.86
C LEU A 109 -8.65 -2.46 1.64
N VAL A 110 -8.53 -1.98 2.88
CA VAL A 110 -7.39 -2.36 3.74
C VAL A 110 -7.43 -3.84 4.07
N MET A 111 -8.59 -4.39 4.41
CA MET A 111 -8.74 -5.82 4.72
C MET A 111 -8.39 -6.67 3.50
N GLU A 112 -8.88 -6.33 2.32
CA GLU A 112 -8.57 -7.05 1.08
C GLU A 112 -7.06 -7.04 0.80
N GLY A 113 -6.42 -5.88 0.90
CA GLY A 113 -4.99 -5.76 0.70
C GLY A 113 -4.15 -6.50 1.74
N LEU A 114 -4.58 -6.52 3.01
CA LEU A 114 -3.89 -7.28 4.06
C LEU A 114 -4.07 -8.79 3.91
N LYS A 115 -5.21 -9.27 3.41
CA LYS A 115 -5.46 -10.69 3.13
C LYS A 115 -4.43 -11.25 2.14
N GLY A 116 -4.05 -10.47 1.12
CA GLY A 116 -3.01 -10.85 0.16
C GLY A 116 -1.57 -10.60 0.64
N LEU A 117 -1.38 -9.96 1.80
CA LEU A 117 -0.06 -9.56 2.29
C LEU A 117 0.40 -10.37 3.50
N ASP A 118 -0.45 -10.55 4.51
CA ASP A 118 -0.17 -11.26 5.76
C ASP A 118 -1.47 -11.57 6.53
N ASP A 119 -1.79 -12.84 6.70
CA ASP A 119 -3.02 -13.31 7.35
C ASP A 119 -3.16 -12.84 8.80
N VAL A 120 -2.05 -12.77 9.53
CA VAL A 120 -2.07 -12.31 10.94
C VAL A 120 -2.39 -10.82 11.01
N ALA A 121 -1.84 -10.02 10.11
CA ALA A 121 -2.16 -8.60 10.03
C ALA A 121 -3.64 -8.38 9.61
N TYR A 122 -4.14 -9.20 8.68
CA TYR A 122 -5.56 -9.21 8.31
C TYR A 122 -6.45 -9.44 9.52
N VAL A 123 -6.20 -10.51 10.30
CA VAL A 123 -6.99 -10.85 11.49
C VAL A 123 -6.93 -9.73 12.53
N ARG A 124 -5.76 -9.16 12.79
CA ARG A 124 -5.59 -8.02 13.72
C ARG A 124 -6.37 -6.79 13.28
N PHE A 125 -6.29 -6.43 12.01
CA PHE A 125 -7.02 -5.30 11.49
C PHE A 125 -8.53 -5.54 11.53
N ALA A 126 -8.99 -6.71 11.09
CA ALA A 126 -10.38 -7.10 11.09
C ALA A 126 -10.99 -7.09 12.50
N SER A 127 -10.26 -7.53 13.53
CA SER A 127 -10.74 -7.57 14.91
C SER A 127 -11.11 -6.18 15.44
N VAL A 128 -10.31 -5.16 15.09
CA VAL A 128 -10.58 -3.77 15.47
C VAL A 128 -11.65 -3.14 14.56
N TYR A 129 -11.54 -3.38 13.26
CA TYR A 129 -12.43 -2.78 12.27
C TYR A 129 -13.86 -3.28 12.39
N LYS A 130 -14.06 -4.60 12.54
CA LYS A 130 -15.36 -5.26 12.75
C LYS A 130 -15.82 -5.24 14.22
N ASN A 131 -15.00 -4.66 15.12
CA ASN A 131 -15.30 -4.55 16.55
C ASN A 131 -15.64 -5.91 17.19
N PHE A 132 -14.75 -6.90 17.03
CA PHE A 132 -14.95 -8.24 17.62
C PHE A 132 -15.09 -8.14 19.14
N ARG A 133 -16.02 -8.90 19.69
CA ARG A 133 -16.30 -8.93 21.12
C ARG A 133 -16.11 -10.33 21.74
N GLU A 134 -16.23 -11.37 20.92
CA GLU A 134 -16.18 -12.75 21.37
C GLU A 134 -15.20 -13.58 20.56
N ALA A 135 -14.77 -14.71 21.15
CA ALA A 135 -13.88 -15.66 20.47
C ALA A 135 -14.51 -16.30 19.22
N SER A 136 -15.85 -16.37 19.19
CA SER A 136 -16.64 -16.82 18.03
C SER A 136 -16.39 -15.98 16.80
N ASP A 137 -16.20 -14.64 16.95
CA ASP A 137 -15.96 -13.72 15.85
C ASP A 137 -14.64 -14.07 15.12
N PHE A 138 -13.62 -14.45 15.90
CA PHE A 138 -12.33 -14.91 15.34
C PHE A 138 -12.47 -16.24 14.59
N LYS A 139 -13.25 -17.21 15.14
CA LYS A 139 -13.48 -18.49 14.47
C LYS A 139 -14.16 -18.31 13.13
N ALA A 140 -15.20 -17.47 13.07
CA ALA A 140 -15.90 -17.14 11.84
C ALA A 140 -14.96 -16.52 10.79
N LEU A 141 -14.10 -15.58 11.22
CA LEU A 141 -13.12 -14.95 10.32
C LEU A 141 -12.08 -15.95 9.79
N LEU A 142 -11.53 -16.79 10.66
CA LEU A 142 -10.53 -17.80 10.30
C LEU A 142 -11.09 -18.83 9.31
N GLY A 143 -12.37 -19.18 9.41
CA GLY A 143 -13.04 -20.03 8.43
C GLY A 143 -13.04 -19.46 7.02
N THR A 144 -13.02 -18.14 6.87
CA THR A 144 -12.93 -17.47 5.55
C THR A 144 -11.52 -17.38 4.97
N LEU A 145 -10.49 -17.62 5.80
CA LEU A 145 -9.09 -17.62 5.38
C LEU A 145 -8.61 -19.02 4.91
N GLY A 146 -9.32 -20.07 5.31
CA GLY A 146 -8.95 -21.46 5.01
C GLY A 146 -9.26 -21.93 3.58
N GLU A 147 -9.98 -21.16 2.80
CA GLU A 147 -10.15 -21.41 1.37
C GLU A 147 -8.95 -20.81 0.63
N ALA A 148 -7.92 -21.63 0.39
CA ALA A 148 -6.82 -21.27 -0.49
C ALA A 148 -7.38 -20.81 -1.84
N PRO A 149 -6.85 -19.74 -2.45
CA PRO A 149 -7.18 -19.42 -3.84
C PRO A 149 -6.86 -20.65 -4.70
N PRO A 150 -7.68 -20.97 -5.71
CA PRO A 150 -7.39 -22.09 -6.60
C PRO A 150 -5.98 -21.92 -7.15
N GLU A 151 -5.19 -23.00 -7.06
CA GLU A 151 -3.85 -23.03 -7.66
C GLU A 151 -3.95 -22.54 -9.11
N PRO A 152 -3.05 -21.66 -9.56
CA PRO A 152 -2.99 -21.30 -10.97
C PRO A 152 -2.85 -22.59 -11.77
N PRO A 153 -3.53 -22.71 -12.92
CA PRO A 153 -3.39 -23.89 -13.77
C PRO A 153 -1.91 -24.13 -14.04
N PRO A 154 -1.45 -25.41 -14.05
CA PRO A 154 -0.08 -25.72 -14.30
C PRO A 154 0.35 -25.06 -15.63
N GLU A 155 1.45 -24.31 -15.59
CA GLU A 155 2.04 -23.75 -16.80
C GLU A 155 2.28 -24.92 -17.76
N THR A 156 1.54 -24.95 -18.85
CA THR A 156 1.81 -25.89 -19.94
C THR A 156 3.16 -25.49 -20.49
N ASP A 157 4.12 -26.34 -20.27
CA ASP A 157 5.47 -26.26 -20.83
C ASP A 157 5.35 -26.38 -22.37
N ASP A 158 5.12 -25.24 -23.01
CA ASP A 158 5.23 -25.09 -24.45
C ASP A 158 6.73 -25.17 -24.82
N THR A 159 7.23 -26.39 -24.83
CA THR A 159 8.50 -26.76 -25.45
C THR A 159 8.45 -26.31 -26.90
N VAL A 160 8.94 -25.10 -27.14
CA VAL A 160 9.17 -24.58 -28.51
C VAL A 160 10.22 -25.47 -29.16
N THR A 161 9.76 -26.43 -29.99
CA THR A 161 10.61 -27.24 -30.84
C THR A 161 11.35 -26.31 -31.81
N PRO A 162 12.71 -26.26 -31.80
CA PRO A 162 13.44 -25.40 -32.71
C PRO A 162 13.27 -25.90 -34.14
N LEU A 163 12.77 -25.04 -35.02
CA LEU A 163 12.67 -25.28 -36.47
C LEU A 163 14.06 -25.59 -37.05
N ARG A 164 14.23 -26.81 -37.50
CA ARG A 164 15.41 -27.32 -38.19
C ARG A 164 15.63 -26.54 -39.51
N ALA A 165 16.69 -25.72 -39.52
CA ALA A 165 17.11 -24.99 -40.71
C ALA A 165 17.44 -25.95 -41.87
N LYS A 166 16.81 -25.75 -43.06
CA LYS A 166 17.15 -26.44 -44.29
C LYS A 166 18.54 -26.02 -44.78
N PRO A 167 19.41 -26.97 -45.23
CA PRO A 167 20.70 -26.60 -45.82
C PRO A 167 20.46 -25.92 -47.17
N ARG A 168 21.08 -24.77 -47.38
CA ARG A 168 21.17 -24.11 -48.69
C ARG A 168 22.12 -24.90 -49.59
N SER A 169 21.59 -25.45 -50.68
CA SER A 169 22.38 -25.93 -51.82
C SER A 169 22.97 -24.72 -52.56
N ARG A 170 24.28 -24.66 -52.71
CA ARG A 170 24.98 -23.80 -53.67
C ARG A 170 25.15 -24.51 -55.01
N PRO A 171 25.05 -23.75 -56.11
CA PRO A 171 25.49 -24.22 -57.45
C PRO A 171 27.00 -24.23 -57.58
#